data_dcf4ebab572b4a6324dcc3d1e48f598b
#
_entry.id   dcf4ebab572b4a6324dcc3d1e48f598b
#
_cell.length_a   1.000
_cell.length_b   1.000
_cell.length_c   1.000
_cell.angle_alpha   90.00
_cell.angle_beta   90.00
_cell.angle_gamma   90.00
#
_symmetry.space_group_name_H-M   'P 1'
#
loop_
_entity.id
_entity.type
_entity.pdbx_description
1 polymer ?
#
loop_
_entity_poly.entity_id
_entity_poly.type
_entity_poly.pdbx_seq_one_letter_code
_entity_poly.pdbx_strand_id
1 'polypeptide(L)'
;MSVIDRHLKKFSGAQLESLQHLHETILSIVPQAKETISYGMPAFEIDGKVIAGFDGFKNHCSYFPHSGAVLEAVGDIPDWCEASKGTLKFPIGKKLPKTLVRTLISVRRRQIFEKQKGSSSVKLKK
;
A
#
# COMPACT_ATOMS: atom_id res chain seq x y z
N MET A 1 11.28 -8.18 -15.94
CA MET A 1 9.91 -8.27 -15.37
C MET A 1 10.01 -8.50 -13.88
N SER A 2 9.38 -7.63 -13.10
CA SER A 2 9.45 -7.74 -11.65
C SER A 2 8.55 -8.87 -11.13
N VAL A 3 8.70 -9.20 -9.83
CA VAL A 3 7.84 -10.20 -9.21
C VAL A 3 6.37 -9.75 -9.22
N ILE A 4 6.14 -8.42 -9.12
CA ILE A 4 4.80 -7.88 -9.17
C ILE A 4 4.22 -7.99 -10.58
N ASP A 5 5.01 -7.67 -11.60
CA ASP A 5 4.57 -7.84 -12.99
C ASP A 5 4.11 -9.26 -13.26
N ARG A 6 4.85 -10.24 -12.76
CA ARG A 6 4.48 -11.65 -12.94
C ARG A 6 3.19 -11.99 -12.21
N HIS A 7 3.02 -11.46 -11.00
CA HIS A 7 1.79 -11.70 -10.23
C HIS A 7 0.57 -11.12 -10.96
N LEU A 8 0.73 -9.95 -11.56
CA LEU A 8 -0.38 -9.26 -12.23
C LEU A 8 -0.85 -9.98 -13.50
N LYS A 9 -0.08 -10.93 -14.03
CA LYS A 9 -0.51 -11.71 -15.19
C LYS A 9 -1.75 -12.57 -14.92
N LYS A 10 -2.12 -12.76 -13.66
CA LYS A 10 -3.35 -13.47 -13.29
C LYS A 10 -4.60 -12.69 -13.62
N PHE A 11 -4.47 -11.40 -13.85
CA PHE A 11 -5.59 -10.48 -14.01
C PHE A 11 -5.72 -10.01 -15.45
N SER A 12 -6.89 -9.51 -15.82
CA SER A 12 -7.13 -9.00 -17.17
C SER A 12 -8.13 -7.85 -17.11
N GLY A 13 -8.29 -7.16 -18.26
CA GLY A 13 -9.28 -6.12 -18.43
C GLY A 13 -9.19 -4.99 -17.43
N ALA A 14 -10.33 -4.50 -16.98
CA ALA A 14 -10.40 -3.36 -16.07
C ALA A 14 -9.69 -3.60 -14.74
N GLN A 15 -9.72 -4.83 -14.25
CA GLN A 15 -9.03 -5.16 -13.01
C GLN A 15 -7.53 -5.03 -13.17
N LEU A 16 -6.98 -5.55 -14.26
CA LEU A 16 -5.55 -5.42 -14.53
C LEU A 16 -5.15 -3.95 -14.65
N GLU A 17 -5.98 -3.14 -15.33
CA GLU A 17 -5.71 -1.72 -15.46
C GLU A 17 -5.66 -1.02 -14.11
N SER A 18 -6.60 -1.33 -13.21
CA SER A 18 -6.61 -0.77 -11.85
C SER A 18 -5.34 -1.14 -11.09
N LEU A 19 -4.93 -2.40 -11.18
CA LEU A 19 -3.76 -2.88 -10.45
C LEU A 19 -2.46 -2.35 -11.05
N GLN A 20 -2.35 -2.29 -12.37
CA GLN A 20 -1.17 -1.71 -13.02
C GLN A 20 -1.02 -0.24 -12.69
N HIS A 21 -2.13 0.50 -12.70
CA HIS A 21 -2.11 1.91 -12.31
C HIS A 21 -1.56 2.07 -10.89
N LEU A 22 -2.03 1.23 -9.96
CA LEU A 22 -1.58 1.29 -8.59
C LEU A 22 -0.09 0.93 -8.47
N HIS A 23 0.35 -0.10 -9.18
CA HIS A 23 1.75 -0.50 -9.23
C HIS A 23 2.63 0.68 -9.66
N GLU A 24 2.28 1.31 -10.78
CA GLU A 24 3.03 2.43 -11.32
C GLU A 24 2.98 3.65 -10.39
N THR A 25 1.82 3.90 -9.79
CA THR A 25 1.65 5.01 -8.87
C THR A 25 2.55 4.86 -7.65
N ILE A 26 2.57 3.67 -7.05
CA ILE A 26 3.43 3.43 -5.88
C ILE A 26 4.91 3.61 -6.26
N LEU A 27 5.33 3.05 -7.40
CA LEU A 27 6.71 3.19 -7.85
C LEU A 27 7.09 4.65 -8.11
N SER A 28 6.16 5.46 -8.61
CA SER A 28 6.43 6.88 -8.83
C SER A 28 6.61 7.65 -7.53
N ILE A 29 6.00 7.18 -6.45
CA ILE A 29 6.10 7.83 -5.14
C ILE A 29 7.35 7.36 -4.40
N VAL A 30 7.65 6.06 -4.46
CA VAL A 30 8.80 5.47 -3.76
C VAL A 30 9.63 4.61 -4.71
N PRO A 31 10.33 5.24 -5.67
CA PRO A 31 11.10 4.49 -6.68
C PRO A 31 12.21 3.63 -6.08
N GLN A 32 12.64 3.94 -4.88
CA GLN A 32 13.69 3.18 -4.19
C GLN A 32 13.17 1.92 -3.49
N ALA A 33 11.84 1.75 -3.43
CA ALA A 33 11.25 0.60 -2.74
C ALA A 33 11.54 -0.70 -3.48
N LYS A 34 11.78 -1.76 -2.72
CA LYS A 34 11.97 -3.10 -3.27
C LYS A 34 10.62 -3.76 -3.47
N GLU A 35 10.37 -4.27 -4.68
CA GLU A 35 9.16 -5.03 -4.97
C GLU A 35 9.31 -6.45 -4.46
N THR A 36 8.27 -6.96 -3.82
CA THR A 36 8.28 -8.30 -3.26
C THR A 36 6.87 -8.88 -3.23
N ILE A 37 6.77 -10.13 -2.81
CA ILE A 37 5.50 -10.79 -2.53
C ILE A 37 5.47 -11.06 -1.03
N SER A 38 4.47 -10.52 -0.35
CA SER A 38 4.30 -10.68 1.09
C SER A 38 2.92 -11.27 1.35
N TYR A 39 2.86 -12.39 2.05
CA TYR A 39 1.61 -13.14 2.28
C TYR A 39 0.89 -13.46 0.96
N GLY A 40 1.66 -13.77 -0.08
CA GLY A 40 1.10 -14.10 -1.39
C GLY A 40 0.64 -12.91 -2.22
N MET A 41 0.89 -11.68 -1.77
CA MET A 41 0.40 -10.46 -2.41
C MET A 41 1.52 -9.50 -2.75
N PRO A 42 1.36 -8.72 -3.83
CA PRO A 42 2.33 -7.68 -4.19
C PRO A 42 2.56 -6.70 -3.04
N ALA A 43 3.81 -6.40 -2.79
CA ALA A 43 4.18 -5.50 -1.71
C ALA A 43 5.46 -4.74 -2.05
N PHE A 44 5.66 -3.63 -1.36
CA PHE A 44 6.83 -2.77 -1.51
C PHE A 44 7.46 -2.58 -0.15
N GLU A 45 8.77 -2.74 -0.08
CA GLU A 45 9.47 -2.58 1.20
C GLU A 45 10.63 -1.61 1.09
N ILE A 46 10.91 -0.94 2.19
CA ILE A 46 12.08 -0.07 2.36
C ILE A 46 12.73 -0.47 3.67
N ASP A 47 14.02 -0.77 3.63
CA ASP A 47 14.78 -1.17 4.82
C ASP A 47 14.12 -2.33 5.58
N GLY A 48 13.61 -3.30 4.84
CA GLY A 48 13.00 -4.49 5.41
C GLY A 48 11.59 -4.29 5.97
N LYS A 49 11.02 -3.09 5.83
CA LYS A 49 9.67 -2.81 6.29
C LYS A 49 8.72 -2.67 5.10
N VAL A 50 7.61 -3.38 5.13
CA VAL A 50 6.60 -3.25 4.07
C VAL A 50 5.85 -1.94 4.28
N ILE A 51 5.84 -1.10 3.24
CA ILE A 51 5.22 0.22 3.31
C ILE A 51 3.91 0.30 2.53
N ALA A 52 3.67 -0.63 1.62
CA ALA A 52 2.48 -0.64 0.79
C ALA A 52 2.30 -2.02 0.19
N GLY A 53 1.05 -2.39 -0.05
CA GLY A 53 0.74 -3.63 -0.75
C GLY A 53 -0.61 -3.51 -1.42
N PHE A 54 -0.91 -4.42 -2.32
CA PHE A 54 -2.20 -4.43 -2.99
C PHE A 54 -2.43 -5.79 -3.63
N ASP A 55 -3.67 -6.06 -4.00
CA ASP A 55 -3.98 -7.25 -4.79
C ASP A 55 -5.38 -7.11 -5.39
N GLY A 56 -5.69 -8.03 -6.30
CA GLY A 56 -7.02 -8.14 -6.88
C GLY A 56 -7.75 -9.34 -6.32
N PHE A 57 -9.06 -9.21 -6.22
CA PHE A 57 -9.94 -10.27 -5.74
C PHE A 57 -11.08 -10.44 -6.74
N LYS A 58 -11.96 -11.40 -6.47
CA LYS A 58 -13.01 -11.76 -7.43
C LYS A 58 -13.86 -10.55 -7.86
N ASN A 59 -14.27 -9.72 -6.91
CA ASN A 59 -15.20 -8.63 -7.17
C ASN A 59 -14.66 -7.25 -6.82
N HIS A 60 -13.38 -7.13 -6.44
CA HIS A 60 -12.83 -5.85 -6.05
C HIS A 60 -11.31 -5.88 -6.09
N CYS A 61 -10.71 -4.72 -5.87
CA CYS A 61 -9.28 -4.60 -5.63
C CYS A 61 -9.08 -4.09 -4.20
N SER A 62 -7.91 -4.31 -3.64
CA SER A 62 -7.60 -3.84 -2.29
C SER A 62 -6.20 -3.25 -2.22
N TYR A 63 -6.07 -2.21 -1.41
CA TYR A 63 -4.80 -1.65 -1.02
C TYR A 63 -4.56 -1.98 0.46
N PHE A 64 -3.36 -2.41 0.78
CA PHE A 64 -2.99 -2.79 2.15
C PHE A 64 -1.93 -1.83 2.68
N PRO A 65 -2.30 -0.92 3.59
CA PRO A 65 -1.33 0.00 4.18
C PRO A 65 -0.37 -0.66 5.17
N HIS A 66 -0.61 -1.91 5.52
CA HIS A 66 0.18 -2.72 6.45
C HIS A 66 0.17 -2.21 7.89
N SER A 67 -0.81 -1.39 8.22
CA SER A 67 -1.09 -0.98 9.60
C SER A 67 -2.53 -0.45 9.63
N GLY A 68 -3.33 -0.96 10.56
CA GLY A 68 -4.70 -0.48 10.73
C GLY A 68 -4.78 1.01 11.09
N ALA A 69 -3.74 1.51 11.78
CA ALA A 69 -3.70 2.91 12.19
C ALA A 69 -3.49 3.88 11.04
N VAL A 70 -2.99 3.41 9.88
CA VAL A 70 -2.79 4.29 8.71
C VAL A 70 -4.12 4.84 8.20
N LEU A 71 -5.12 3.97 8.04
CA LEU A 71 -6.42 4.41 7.52
C LEU A 71 -7.12 5.37 8.47
N GLU A 72 -6.98 5.16 9.77
CA GLU A 72 -7.53 6.07 10.77
C GLU A 72 -6.90 7.46 10.68
N ALA A 73 -5.60 7.52 10.41
CA ALA A 73 -4.86 8.78 10.35
C ALA A 73 -5.10 9.54 9.05
N VAL A 74 -5.43 8.84 7.96
CA VAL A 74 -5.62 9.48 6.67
C VAL A 74 -6.91 10.30 6.60
N GLY A 75 -7.98 9.80 7.17
CA GLY A 75 -9.26 10.51 7.21
C GLY A 75 -10.06 10.39 5.92
N ASP A 76 -9.89 11.33 5.00
CA ASP A 76 -10.72 11.40 3.79
C ASP A 76 -10.34 10.35 2.75
N ILE A 77 -11.32 9.55 2.34
CA ILE A 77 -11.17 8.60 1.25
C ILE A 77 -12.36 8.78 0.29
N PRO A 78 -12.20 8.42 -1.00
CA PRO A 78 -13.31 8.53 -1.94
C PRO A 78 -14.52 7.73 -1.50
N ASP A 79 -15.72 8.21 -1.84
CA ASP A 79 -16.97 7.54 -1.46
C ASP A 79 -17.07 6.12 -2.00
N TRP A 80 -16.42 5.86 -3.14
CA TRP A 80 -16.46 4.52 -3.75
C TRP A 80 -15.44 3.57 -3.13
N CYS A 81 -14.64 4.01 -2.18
CA CYS A 81 -13.74 3.16 -1.40
C CYS A 81 -14.40 2.70 -0.11
N GLU A 82 -14.02 1.53 0.34
CA GLU A 82 -14.51 0.97 1.59
C GLU A 82 -13.31 0.65 2.48
N ALA A 83 -13.19 1.37 3.60
CA ALA A 83 -12.11 1.14 4.54
C ALA A 83 -12.56 0.17 5.63
N SER A 84 -11.74 -0.83 5.87
CA SER A 84 -11.90 -1.73 7.00
C SER A 84 -10.53 -1.91 7.62
N LYS A 85 -10.45 -2.65 8.71
CA LYS A 85 -9.21 -2.80 9.46
C LYS A 85 -8.07 -3.30 8.56
N GLY A 86 -7.11 -2.43 8.29
CA GLY A 86 -5.93 -2.78 7.51
C GLY A 86 -6.15 -2.95 6.01
N THR A 87 -7.32 -2.57 5.48
CA THR A 87 -7.65 -2.79 4.07
C THR A 87 -8.46 -1.63 3.53
N LEU A 88 -8.09 -1.18 2.33
CA LEU A 88 -8.86 -0.19 1.59
C LEU A 88 -9.35 -0.89 0.30
N LYS A 89 -10.64 -1.20 0.24
CA LYS A 89 -11.24 -1.84 -0.93
C LYS A 89 -11.72 -0.80 -1.92
N PHE A 90 -11.56 -1.10 -3.20
CA PHE A 90 -12.07 -0.23 -4.25
C PHE A 90 -12.56 -1.07 -5.44
N PRO A 91 -13.53 -0.55 -6.21
CA PRO A 91 -14.13 -1.31 -7.31
C PRO A 91 -13.14 -1.58 -8.44
N ILE A 92 -13.33 -2.70 -9.12
CA ILE A 92 -12.61 -3.02 -10.34
C ILE A 92 -12.89 -1.91 -11.37
N GLY A 93 -11.83 -1.42 -12.02
CA GLY A 93 -11.94 -0.35 -12.99
C GLY A 93 -11.71 1.04 -12.42
N LYS A 94 -11.76 1.19 -11.10
CA LYS A 94 -11.41 2.46 -10.45
C LYS A 94 -9.92 2.52 -10.19
N LYS A 95 -9.40 3.74 -10.22
CA LYS A 95 -7.98 3.98 -9.99
C LYS A 95 -7.83 4.87 -8.76
N LEU A 96 -7.05 4.42 -7.78
CA LEU A 96 -6.82 5.23 -6.59
C LEU A 96 -6.05 6.49 -6.98
N PRO A 97 -6.49 7.66 -6.51
CA PRO A 97 -5.76 8.91 -6.80
C PRO A 97 -4.35 8.87 -6.26
N LYS A 98 -3.40 9.40 -7.02
CA LYS A 98 -2.00 9.44 -6.60
C LYS A 98 -1.82 10.18 -5.27
N THR A 99 -2.58 11.26 -5.07
CA THR A 99 -2.53 12.03 -3.82
C THR A 99 -2.91 11.17 -2.62
N LEU A 100 -3.93 10.33 -2.78
CA LEU A 100 -4.36 9.41 -1.71
C LEU A 100 -3.26 8.38 -1.42
N VAL A 101 -2.72 7.76 -2.47
CA VAL A 101 -1.68 6.75 -2.30
C VAL A 101 -0.44 7.36 -1.64
N ARG A 102 -0.07 8.57 -2.06
CA ARG A 102 1.06 9.28 -1.44
C ARG A 102 0.83 9.51 0.04
N THR A 103 -0.39 9.93 0.42
CA THR A 103 -0.74 10.14 1.83
C THR A 103 -0.66 8.84 2.62
N LEU A 104 -1.22 7.76 2.06
CA LEU A 104 -1.19 6.45 2.70
C LEU A 104 0.25 5.99 2.97
N ILE A 105 1.11 6.12 1.99
CA ILE A 105 2.52 5.73 2.12
C ILE A 105 3.25 6.64 3.11
N SER A 106 3.01 7.94 3.04
CA SER A 106 3.65 8.91 3.93
C SER A 106 3.30 8.65 5.40
N VAL A 107 2.01 8.39 5.67
CA VAL A 107 1.57 8.10 7.04
C VAL A 107 2.20 6.80 7.53
N ARG A 108 2.23 5.76 6.69
CA ARG A 108 2.85 4.48 7.06
C ARG A 108 4.33 4.67 7.40
N ARG A 109 5.07 5.39 6.55
CA ARG A 109 6.49 5.63 6.77
C ARG A 109 6.75 6.44 8.03
N ARG A 110 5.89 7.43 8.29
CA ARG A 110 5.98 8.24 9.51
C ARG A 110 5.78 7.37 10.75
N GLN A 111 4.78 6.50 10.72
CA GLN A 111 4.50 5.60 11.85
C GLN A 111 5.66 4.66 12.12
N ILE A 112 6.27 4.12 11.07
CA ILE A 112 7.46 3.28 11.22
C ILE A 112 8.59 4.07 11.87
N PHE A 113 8.84 5.27 11.36
CA PHE A 113 9.90 6.14 11.86
C PHE A 113 9.67 6.51 13.34
N GLU A 114 8.46 6.92 13.68
CA GLU A 114 8.14 7.29 15.05
C GLU A 114 8.28 6.13 16.03
N LYS A 115 7.89 4.94 15.61
CA LYS A 115 8.03 3.74 16.43
C LYS A 115 9.50 3.45 16.71
N GLN A 116 10.35 3.55 15.69
CA GLN A 116 11.79 3.35 15.86
C GLN A 116 12.40 4.43 16.75
N LYS A 117 12.02 5.69 16.54
CA LYS A 117 12.48 6.82 17.33
C LYS A 117 12.03 6.68 18.78
N GLY A 118 10.78 6.30 18.99
CA GLY A 118 10.24 6.08 20.33
C GLY A 118 11.01 5.02 21.09
N SER A 119 11.32 3.91 20.42
CA SER A 119 12.13 2.85 21.03
C SER A 119 13.52 3.33 21.39
N SER A 120 14.14 4.09 20.50
CA SER A 120 15.46 4.67 20.77
C SER A 120 15.42 5.64 21.93
N SER A 121 14.39 6.47 22.00
CA SER A 121 14.21 7.42 23.09
C SER A 121 14.07 6.71 24.43
N VAL A 122 13.32 5.62 24.47
CA VAL A 122 13.17 4.83 25.68
C VAL A 122 14.51 4.27 26.14
N LYS A 123 15.32 3.78 25.23
CA LYS A 123 16.66 3.27 25.53
C LYS A 123 17.57 4.36 26.09
N LEU A 124 17.49 5.55 25.49
CA LEU A 124 18.35 6.66 25.93
C LEU A 124 17.99 7.17 27.30
N LYS A 125 16.75 7.06 27.71
CA LYS A 125 16.31 7.52 29.03
C LYS A 125 16.76 6.63 30.16
N LYS A 126 17.21 5.46 29.83
CA LYS A 126 17.72 4.53 30.82
C LYS A 126 19.19 4.74 31.05
#